data_c31cf26f6d8d8b4f710a9893403ea63b
#
_entry.id   c31cf26f6d8d8b4f710a9893403ea63b
#
_cell.length_a   1.000
_cell.length_b   1.000
_cell.length_c   1.000
_cell.angle_alpha   90.00
_cell.angle_beta   90.00
_cell.angle_gamma   90.00
#
_symmetry.space_group_name_H-M   'P 1'
#
loop_
_entity.id
_entity.type
_entity.pdbx_description
1 polymer ?
#
loop_
_entity_poly.entity_id
_entity_poly.type
_entity_poly.pdbx_seq_one_letter_code
_entity_poly.pdbx_strand_id
1 'polypeptide(L)'
;MQATNQTFQKMYNRALVLRHVRRNERISRVDLSRALGLKKSSISNIVAELLEAGIISEREQGESSASGGRKPIFLEVNRQFCGFLGIEVQPNRYNAVFLDLAGRVLFQREGKVSTYRDGFEPSLEKIYEELAPLAEQTGLPVAGICLGVPGYVHPADGTILYSIPHGLENWRVSPRAQPWDVPVYVENDANCCAWGELMVHPNSGAVDFLSVLMEFQEENPRLQQDIGISTGFGVVINGSLYYGQAFNSGEFKSALWTRNNKSQVGIPDEQLLGIRENQDILDDYLTELLMNLSPIVSVMSPQRVVLCGDGRNLLPRISYLLESRLSDRFIGLAAQRGLFQPSIHAQHNVAIGAAGRLLETLFDQPRIGRSRYEMGVDWEYVLDRFSVPGSELV
;
A
#
# COMPACT_ATOMS: atom_id res chain seq x y z
N MET A 1 22.56 17.79 -4.86
CA MET A 1 22.69 18.52 -6.13
C MET A 1 21.32 19.08 -6.50
N GLN A 2 21.15 20.40 -6.65
CA GLN A 2 19.91 20.94 -7.20
C GLN A 2 19.87 20.56 -8.69
N ALA A 3 18.92 19.72 -9.07
CA ALA A 3 18.66 19.44 -10.48
C ALA A 3 18.41 20.76 -11.20
N THR A 4 19.00 20.95 -12.38
CA THR A 4 18.71 22.11 -13.21
C THR A 4 17.21 22.08 -13.57
N ASN A 5 16.60 23.23 -13.78
CA ASN A 5 15.16 23.34 -14.08
C ASN A 5 14.73 22.42 -15.27
N GLN A 6 15.65 22.22 -16.23
CA GLN A 6 15.42 21.34 -17.38
C GLN A 6 15.44 19.84 -17.03
N THR A 7 16.36 19.39 -16.20
CA THR A 7 16.44 17.99 -15.73
C THR A 7 15.18 17.64 -14.92
N PHE A 8 14.77 18.51 -13.99
CA PHE A 8 13.55 18.31 -13.24
C PHE A 8 12.31 18.22 -14.15
N GLN A 9 12.21 19.10 -15.14
CA GLN A 9 11.10 19.09 -16.08
C GLN A 9 11.08 17.82 -16.95
N LYS A 10 12.26 17.30 -17.34
CA LYS A 10 12.38 16.03 -18.07
C LYS A 10 11.87 14.86 -17.20
N MET A 11 12.33 14.76 -15.97
CA MET A 11 11.90 13.73 -15.00
C MET A 11 10.38 13.81 -14.74
N TYR A 12 9.87 15.02 -14.52
CA TYR A 12 8.45 15.26 -14.28
C TYR A 12 7.58 14.83 -15.47
N ASN A 13 7.94 15.22 -16.70
CA ASN A 13 7.19 14.86 -17.90
C ASN A 13 7.25 13.34 -18.16
N ARG A 14 8.39 12.68 -17.90
CA ARG A 14 8.52 11.23 -18.00
C ARG A 14 7.60 10.51 -17.01
N ALA A 15 7.57 10.94 -15.75
CA ALA A 15 6.67 10.39 -14.74
C ALA A 15 5.19 10.56 -15.12
N LEU A 16 4.82 11.74 -15.64
CA LEU A 16 3.47 11.97 -16.17
C LEU A 16 3.08 10.99 -17.28
N VAL A 17 3.95 10.82 -18.27
CA VAL A 17 3.71 9.89 -19.39
C VAL A 17 3.55 8.47 -18.88
N LEU A 18 4.47 8.00 -18.04
CA LEU A 18 4.43 6.65 -17.45
C LEU A 18 3.16 6.41 -16.64
N ARG A 19 2.78 7.38 -15.80
CA ARG A 19 1.55 7.31 -15.01
C ARG A 19 0.31 7.21 -15.90
N HIS A 20 0.26 7.96 -17.00
CA HIS A 20 -0.86 7.89 -17.94
C HIS A 20 -0.88 6.58 -18.73
N VAL A 21 0.27 6.06 -19.14
CA VAL A 21 0.36 4.75 -19.82
C VAL A 21 -0.11 3.64 -18.88
N ARG A 22 0.31 3.66 -17.61
CA ARG A 22 -0.11 2.63 -16.63
C ARG A 22 -1.61 2.69 -16.32
N ARG A 23 -2.18 3.90 -16.24
CA ARG A 23 -3.59 4.10 -15.86
C ARG A 23 -4.60 3.86 -16.99
N ASN A 24 -4.14 3.80 -18.23
CA ASN A 24 -5.00 3.67 -19.39
C ASN A 24 -4.61 2.46 -20.23
N GLU A 25 -5.51 1.49 -20.32
CA GLU A 25 -5.28 0.27 -21.12
C GLU A 25 -5.06 0.54 -22.62
N ARG A 26 -5.50 1.70 -23.09
CA ARG A 26 -5.46 2.10 -24.52
C ARG A 26 -5.15 3.58 -24.62
N ILE A 27 -3.88 3.92 -24.64
CA ILE A 27 -3.45 5.31 -24.82
C ILE A 27 -2.42 5.40 -25.95
N SER A 28 -2.65 6.31 -26.91
CA SER A 28 -1.71 6.58 -27.98
C SER A 28 -0.86 7.83 -27.67
N ARG A 29 0.23 8.03 -28.46
CA ARG A 29 1.03 9.26 -28.36
C ARG A 29 0.19 10.54 -28.55
N VAL A 30 -0.83 10.47 -29.39
CA VAL A 30 -1.73 11.62 -29.64
C VAL A 30 -2.60 11.88 -28.40
N ASP A 31 -3.12 10.83 -27.78
CA ASP A 31 -3.94 10.96 -26.57
C ASP A 31 -3.10 11.50 -25.41
N LEU A 32 -1.87 11.02 -25.23
CA LEU A 32 -0.91 11.57 -24.26
C LEU A 32 -0.63 13.05 -24.50
N SER A 33 -0.38 13.46 -25.75
CA SER A 33 -0.14 14.87 -26.07
C SER A 33 -1.34 15.75 -25.71
N ARG A 34 -2.55 15.25 -25.97
CA ARG A 34 -3.80 15.96 -25.66
C ARG A 34 -4.07 16.00 -24.15
N ALA A 35 -3.94 14.87 -23.46
CA ALA A 35 -4.20 14.75 -22.03
C ALA A 35 -3.22 15.57 -21.19
N LEU A 36 -1.94 15.60 -21.57
CA LEU A 36 -0.88 16.26 -20.81
C LEU A 36 -0.60 17.71 -21.26
N GLY A 37 -1.20 18.17 -22.39
CA GLY A 37 -0.90 19.50 -22.94
C GLY A 37 0.53 19.67 -23.45
N LEU A 38 1.25 18.54 -23.69
CA LEU A 38 2.64 18.55 -24.17
C LEU A 38 2.70 18.52 -25.70
N LYS A 39 3.73 19.12 -26.27
CA LYS A 39 3.96 19.06 -27.70
C LYS A 39 4.14 17.63 -28.19
N LYS A 40 3.63 17.31 -29.40
CA LYS A 40 3.75 15.96 -30.00
C LYS A 40 5.20 15.49 -30.11
N SER A 41 6.14 16.38 -30.41
CA SER A 41 7.58 16.09 -30.47
C SER A 41 8.13 15.68 -29.11
N SER A 42 7.74 16.38 -28.02
CA SER A 42 8.16 16.03 -26.65
C SER A 42 7.64 14.67 -26.25
N ILE A 43 6.36 14.37 -26.52
CA ILE A 43 5.80 13.04 -26.26
C ILE A 43 6.52 11.95 -27.06
N SER A 44 6.80 12.20 -28.35
CA SER A 44 7.49 11.22 -29.19
C SER A 44 8.89 10.90 -28.67
N ASN A 45 9.64 11.89 -28.20
CA ASN A 45 10.96 11.68 -27.62
C ASN A 45 10.89 10.89 -26.30
N ILE A 46 10.00 11.29 -25.38
CA ILE A 46 9.82 10.57 -24.11
C ILE A 46 9.39 9.11 -24.36
N VAL A 47 8.44 8.90 -25.25
CA VAL A 47 7.95 7.53 -25.57
C VAL A 47 9.07 6.71 -26.22
N ALA A 48 9.90 7.31 -27.10
CA ALA A 48 11.04 6.61 -27.69
C ALA A 48 12.06 6.17 -26.62
N GLU A 49 12.42 7.06 -25.68
CA GLU A 49 13.30 6.73 -24.56
C GLU A 49 12.72 5.57 -23.70
N LEU A 50 11.42 5.59 -23.43
CA LEU A 50 10.78 4.56 -22.59
C LEU A 50 10.65 3.19 -23.31
N LEU A 51 10.46 3.20 -24.63
CA LEU A 51 10.47 1.98 -25.47
C LEU A 51 11.87 1.39 -25.54
N GLU A 52 12.89 2.21 -25.75
CA GLU A 52 14.29 1.81 -25.80
C GLU A 52 14.73 1.19 -24.45
N ALA A 53 14.32 1.81 -23.35
CA ALA A 53 14.56 1.27 -22.02
C ALA A 53 13.75 -0.01 -21.70
N GLY A 54 12.79 -0.39 -22.55
CA GLY A 54 11.95 -1.57 -22.36
C GLY A 54 10.87 -1.46 -21.29
N ILE A 55 10.64 -0.24 -20.73
CA ILE A 55 9.64 -0.03 -19.66
C ILE A 55 8.22 -0.07 -20.19
N ILE A 56 8.02 0.38 -21.42
CA ILE A 56 6.74 0.33 -22.12
C ILE A 56 6.90 -0.44 -23.42
N SER A 57 5.79 -0.92 -23.95
CA SER A 57 5.71 -1.60 -25.24
C SER A 57 4.61 -0.99 -26.12
N GLU A 58 4.75 -1.20 -27.42
CA GLU A 58 3.73 -0.84 -28.40
C GLU A 58 2.85 -2.06 -28.68
N ARG A 59 1.54 -1.84 -28.66
CA ARG A 59 0.55 -2.82 -29.04
C ARG A 59 -0.28 -2.32 -30.21
N GLU A 60 -0.22 -3.03 -31.32
CA GLU A 60 -1.13 -2.78 -32.44
C GLU A 60 -2.52 -3.29 -32.08
N GLN A 61 -3.53 -2.46 -32.18
CA GLN A 61 -4.92 -2.88 -32.10
C GLN A 61 -5.67 -2.52 -33.38
N GLY A 62 -6.16 -3.58 -34.02
CA GLY A 62 -7.32 -3.84 -34.86
C GLY A 62 -7.88 -2.72 -35.66
N GLU A 63 -8.81 -2.61 -36.26
CA GLU A 63 -9.61 -1.90 -37.25
C GLU A 63 -9.26 -0.41 -37.45
N SER A 64 -8.90 -0.08 -38.67
CA SER A 64 -8.83 1.31 -39.15
C SER A 64 -10.21 1.96 -39.00
N SER A 65 -10.25 3.23 -38.55
CA SER A 65 -11.48 4.00 -38.52
C SER A 65 -12.13 4.02 -39.93
N ALA A 66 -13.47 4.03 -39.97
CA ALA A 66 -14.25 4.08 -41.22
C ALA A 66 -13.89 5.26 -42.17
N SER A 67 -13.08 6.21 -41.67
CA SER A 67 -12.59 7.39 -42.42
C SER A 67 -11.17 7.22 -43.00
N GLY A 68 -10.57 6.03 -42.98
CA GLY A 68 -9.27 5.74 -43.61
C GLY A 68 -8.13 6.51 -42.94
N GLY A 69 -7.41 5.90 -42.00
CA GLY A 69 -6.22 6.45 -41.36
C GLY A 69 -5.29 5.34 -40.90
N ARG A 70 -4.01 5.68 -40.61
CA ARG A 70 -3.07 4.73 -39.99
C ARG A 70 -3.66 4.24 -38.66
N LYS A 71 -3.66 2.92 -38.44
CA LYS A 71 -4.12 2.30 -37.20
C LYS A 71 -3.42 2.95 -36.00
N PRO A 72 -4.14 3.29 -34.91
CA PRO A 72 -3.52 3.81 -33.71
C PRO A 72 -2.63 2.75 -33.07
N ILE A 73 -1.42 3.14 -32.70
CA ILE A 73 -0.50 2.34 -31.91
C ILE A 73 -0.74 2.73 -30.45
N PHE A 74 -1.13 1.76 -29.64
CA PHE A 74 -1.33 1.96 -28.20
C PHE A 74 -0.06 1.58 -27.43
N LEU A 75 0.13 2.27 -26.31
CA LEU A 75 1.23 2.08 -25.39
C LEU A 75 0.73 1.35 -24.16
N GLU A 76 1.51 0.41 -23.67
CA GLU A 76 1.26 -0.29 -22.41
C GLU A 76 2.56 -0.43 -21.61
N VAL A 77 2.43 -0.57 -20.29
CA VAL A 77 3.57 -0.86 -19.41
C VAL A 77 4.05 -2.28 -19.69
N ASN A 78 5.36 -2.45 -19.82
CA ASN A 78 5.96 -3.77 -19.99
C ASN A 78 5.91 -4.55 -18.67
N ARG A 79 5.01 -5.53 -18.61
CA ARG A 79 4.79 -6.36 -17.43
C ARG A 79 5.95 -7.29 -17.10
N GLN A 80 6.82 -7.53 -18.06
CA GLN A 80 7.98 -8.42 -17.91
C GLN A 80 9.27 -7.66 -17.55
N PHE A 81 9.17 -6.37 -17.23
CA PHE A 81 10.34 -5.55 -16.95
C PHE A 81 10.91 -5.82 -15.55
N CYS A 82 10.11 -5.71 -14.51
CA CYS A 82 10.47 -6.04 -13.12
C CYS A 82 9.22 -6.19 -12.25
N GLY A 83 9.39 -6.64 -11.01
CA GLY A 83 8.31 -6.75 -10.04
C GLY A 83 8.73 -6.32 -8.63
N PHE A 84 7.74 -6.19 -7.74
CA PHE A 84 7.89 -5.78 -6.36
C PHE A 84 7.32 -6.82 -5.41
N LEU A 85 8.08 -7.16 -4.36
CA LEU A 85 7.62 -8.00 -3.26
C LEU A 85 7.05 -7.13 -2.14
N GLY A 86 5.83 -7.44 -1.73
CA GLY A 86 5.24 -6.96 -0.49
C GLY A 86 5.10 -8.10 0.49
N ILE A 87 5.53 -7.88 1.72
CA ILE A 87 5.53 -8.91 2.76
C ILE A 87 4.92 -8.33 4.03
N GLU A 88 3.77 -8.84 4.41
CA GLU A 88 3.23 -8.65 5.75
C GLU A 88 3.97 -9.57 6.70
N VAL A 89 4.53 -9.04 7.77
CA VAL A 89 5.22 -9.82 8.81
C VAL A 89 4.45 -9.69 10.11
N GLN A 90 3.88 -10.81 10.53
CA GLN A 90 3.22 -10.96 11.84
C GLN A 90 4.09 -11.82 12.76
N PRO A 91 3.89 -11.82 14.08
CA PRO A 91 4.74 -12.56 15.02
C PRO A 91 4.89 -14.06 14.74
N ASN A 92 3.86 -14.69 14.18
CA ASN A 92 3.78 -16.15 13.99
C ASN A 92 3.55 -16.57 12.54
N ARG A 93 3.32 -15.62 11.63
CA ARG A 93 3.03 -15.86 10.20
C ARG A 93 3.55 -14.72 9.33
N TYR A 94 3.64 -14.98 8.04
CA TYR A 94 3.79 -13.94 7.04
C TYR A 94 2.85 -14.18 5.87
N ASN A 95 2.49 -13.10 5.17
CA ASN A 95 1.86 -13.12 3.86
C ASN A 95 2.75 -12.37 2.88
N ALA A 96 2.97 -12.93 1.70
CA ALA A 96 3.78 -12.30 0.67
C ALA A 96 3.04 -12.25 -0.66
N VAL A 97 3.25 -11.18 -1.40
CA VAL A 97 2.69 -10.96 -2.73
C VAL A 97 3.77 -10.41 -3.65
N PHE A 98 3.87 -10.94 -4.86
CA PHE A 98 4.72 -10.40 -5.91
C PHE A 98 3.86 -9.77 -7.00
N LEU A 99 4.09 -8.48 -7.27
CA LEU A 99 3.38 -7.71 -8.29
C LEU A 99 4.29 -7.44 -9.48
N ASP A 100 3.74 -7.52 -10.71
CA ASP A 100 4.38 -6.98 -11.90
C ASP A 100 4.29 -5.43 -11.94
N LEU A 101 4.97 -4.81 -12.93
CA LEU A 101 4.99 -3.36 -13.09
C LEU A 101 3.62 -2.75 -13.42
N ALA A 102 2.66 -3.54 -13.87
CA ALA A 102 1.27 -3.12 -14.07
C ALA A 102 0.39 -3.27 -12.81
N GLY A 103 0.91 -3.89 -11.75
CA GLY A 103 0.19 -4.15 -10.50
C GLY A 103 -0.60 -5.46 -10.48
N ARG A 104 -0.31 -6.42 -11.40
CA ARG A 104 -0.93 -7.74 -11.35
C ARG A 104 -0.19 -8.63 -10.38
N VAL A 105 -0.95 -9.40 -9.62
CA VAL A 105 -0.41 -10.42 -8.72
C VAL A 105 0.13 -11.59 -9.55
N LEU A 106 1.41 -11.90 -9.39
CA LEU A 106 2.08 -13.02 -10.03
C LEU A 106 2.06 -14.26 -9.15
N PHE A 107 2.30 -14.09 -7.84
CA PHE A 107 2.07 -15.11 -6.84
C PHE A 107 1.68 -14.51 -5.49
N GLN A 108 1.07 -15.35 -4.67
CA GLN A 108 0.77 -15.11 -3.26
C GLN A 108 1.31 -16.29 -2.45
N ARG A 109 1.86 -16.01 -1.29
CA ARG A 109 2.40 -17.02 -0.39
C ARG A 109 2.09 -16.68 1.05
N GLU A 110 1.62 -17.67 1.79
CA GLU A 110 1.46 -17.62 3.25
C GLU A 110 2.44 -18.61 3.87
N GLY A 111 3.04 -18.23 4.98
CA GLY A 111 3.96 -19.11 5.69
C GLY A 111 4.00 -18.83 7.18
N LYS A 112 4.65 -19.71 7.91
CA LYS A 112 4.82 -19.60 9.36
C LYS A 112 6.24 -19.14 9.70
N VAL A 113 6.31 -18.15 10.59
CA VAL A 113 7.56 -17.68 11.20
C VAL A 113 7.34 -17.51 12.68
N SER A 114 8.39 -17.21 13.42
CA SER A 114 8.28 -16.90 14.84
C SER A 114 9.27 -15.82 15.23
N THR A 115 8.89 -14.57 14.95
CA THR A 115 9.79 -13.42 15.16
C THR A 115 10.19 -13.25 16.62
N TYR A 116 9.35 -13.65 17.57
CA TYR A 116 9.67 -13.62 19.01
C TYR A 116 10.55 -14.78 19.48
N ARG A 117 10.60 -15.93 18.77
CA ARG A 117 11.46 -17.07 19.10
C ARG A 117 12.80 -17.00 18.39
N ASP A 118 12.72 -16.76 17.09
CA ASP A 118 13.87 -16.85 16.19
C ASP A 118 14.56 -15.49 16.05
N GLY A 119 13.88 -14.39 16.38
CA GLY A 119 14.29 -13.03 16.12
C GLY A 119 13.70 -12.50 14.81
N PHE A 120 13.60 -11.18 14.70
CA PHE A 120 12.97 -10.54 13.53
C PHE A 120 13.81 -10.70 12.27
N GLU A 121 15.12 -10.37 12.32
CA GLU A 121 16.05 -10.48 11.18
C GLU A 121 16.17 -11.93 10.67
N PRO A 122 16.46 -12.94 11.52
CA PRO A 122 16.51 -14.32 11.06
C PRO A 122 15.18 -14.84 10.48
N SER A 123 14.05 -14.29 10.97
CA SER A 123 12.74 -14.62 10.37
C SER A 123 12.59 -14.03 8.98
N LEU A 124 13.09 -12.81 8.73
CA LEU A 124 13.12 -12.22 7.40
C LEU A 124 14.01 -13.02 6.44
N GLU A 125 15.17 -13.44 6.88
CA GLU A 125 16.09 -14.28 6.07
C GLU A 125 15.40 -15.56 5.61
N LYS A 126 14.71 -16.27 6.52
CA LYS A 126 13.92 -17.47 6.17
C LYS A 126 12.80 -17.16 5.17
N ILE A 127 12.10 -16.04 5.34
CA ILE A 127 11.05 -15.61 4.39
C ILE A 127 11.67 -15.37 3.01
N TYR A 128 12.81 -14.67 2.94
CA TYR A 128 13.47 -14.40 1.67
C TYR A 128 13.95 -15.68 0.99
N GLU A 129 14.54 -16.63 1.72
CA GLU A 129 14.94 -17.94 1.21
C GLU A 129 13.75 -18.74 0.65
N GLU A 130 12.59 -18.68 1.32
CA GLU A 130 11.36 -19.35 0.86
C GLU A 130 10.77 -18.70 -0.39
N LEU A 131 10.85 -17.37 -0.51
CA LEU A 131 10.28 -16.61 -1.61
C LEU A 131 11.16 -16.55 -2.85
N ALA A 132 12.49 -16.73 -2.71
CA ALA A 132 13.43 -16.64 -3.82
C ALA A 132 13.10 -17.58 -4.99
N PRO A 133 12.89 -18.88 -4.78
CA PRO A 133 12.56 -19.79 -5.88
C PRO A 133 11.19 -19.47 -6.52
N LEU A 134 10.25 -18.90 -5.78
CA LEU A 134 8.94 -18.48 -6.32
C LEU A 134 9.08 -17.25 -7.21
N ALA A 135 9.89 -16.28 -6.79
CA ALA A 135 10.18 -15.11 -7.60
C ALA A 135 10.92 -15.49 -8.89
N GLU A 136 11.93 -16.38 -8.80
CA GLU A 136 12.67 -16.88 -9.95
C GLU A 136 11.79 -17.60 -10.98
N GLN A 137 10.81 -18.38 -10.52
CA GLN A 137 9.85 -19.06 -11.41
C GLN A 137 8.99 -18.10 -12.24
N THR A 138 8.80 -16.85 -11.79
CA THR A 138 8.08 -15.85 -12.59
C THR A 138 8.87 -15.33 -13.77
N GLY A 139 10.19 -15.52 -13.79
CA GLY A 139 11.10 -14.96 -14.79
C GLY A 139 11.30 -13.45 -14.67
N LEU A 140 10.71 -12.80 -13.66
CA LEU A 140 10.85 -11.34 -13.45
C LEU A 140 11.88 -11.02 -12.38
N PRO A 141 12.78 -10.05 -12.63
CA PRO A 141 13.68 -9.57 -11.58
C PRO A 141 12.88 -8.83 -10.49
N VAL A 142 13.27 -9.06 -9.23
CA VAL A 142 12.75 -8.32 -8.07
C VAL A 142 13.45 -6.96 -8.04
N ALA A 143 12.67 -5.88 -8.05
CA ALA A 143 13.21 -4.50 -8.03
C ALA A 143 13.22 -3.87 -6.63
N GLY A 144 12.48 -4.43 -5.69
CA GLY A 144 12.44 -3.95 -4.32
C GLY A 144 11.47 -4.75 -3.46
N ILE A 145 11.65 -4.65 -2.16
CA ILE A 145 10.84 -5.31 -1.14
C ILE A 145 10.26 -4.25 -0.20
N CYS A 146 8.99 -4.37 0.15
CA CYS A 146 8.40 -3.58 1.22
C CYS A 146 7.80 -4.52 2.28
N LEU A 147 8.17 -4.28 3.53
CA LEU A 147 7.66 -4.98 4.70
C LEU A 147 6.49 -4.17 5.29
N GLY A 148 5.33 -4.79 5.42
CA GLY A 148 4.20 -4.25 6.20
C GLY A 148 4.26 -4.85 7.61
N VAL A 149 4.39 -4.01 8.62
CA VAL A 149 4.55 -4.48 10.01
C VAL A 149 3.62 -3.72 10.96
N PRO A 150 3.08 -4.38 11.99
CA PRO A 150 2.32 -3.69 13.02
C PRO A 150 3.22 -2.81 13.88
N GLY A 151 2.80 -1.58 14.13
CA GLY A 151 3.47 -0.64 15.02
C GLY A 151 3.86 0.68 14.36
N TYR A 152 4.61 1.50 15.11
CA TYR A 152 5.10 2.80 14.65
C TYR A 152 6.32 2.64 13.75
N VAL A 153 6.18 3.09 12.52
CA VAL A 153 7.23 3.00 11.50
C VAL A 153 7.60 4.39 11.03
N HIS A 154 8.90 4.64 10.86
CA HIS A 154 9.42 5.80 10.16
C HIS A 154 9.87 5.36 8.75
N PRO A 155 8.96 5.43 7.77
CA PRO A 155 9.18 4.78 6.48
C PRO A 155 10.25 5.46 5.61
N ALA A 156 10.63 6.71 5.94
CA ALA A 156 11.64 7.46 5.18
C ALA A 156 13.08 7.01 5.47
N ASP A 157 13.34 6.43 6.64
CA ASP A 157 14.67 5.93 7.01
C ASP A 157 14.72 4.43 7.31
N GLY A 158 13.57 3.75 7.16
CA GLY A 158 13.47 2.31 7.35
C GLY A 158 13.51 1.87 8.81
N THR A 159 13.08 2.73 9.75
CA THR A 159 13.10 2.42 11.19
C THR A 159 11.74 2.00 11.69
N ILE A 160 11.65 0.88 12.38
CA ILE A 160 10.53 0.50 13.23
C ILE A 160 10.79 1.14 14.59
N LEU A 161 10.10 2.26 14.87
CA LEU A 161 10.27 2.99 16.12
C LEU A 161 9.79 2.16 17.29
N TYR A 162 8.67 1.48 17.10
CA TYR A 162 8.10 0.61 18.13
C TYR A 162 7.12 -0.40 17.52
N SER A 163 7.31 -1.67 17.84
CA SER A 163 6.38 -2.75 17.51
C SER A 163 6.22 -3.69 18.69
N ILE A 164 5.10 -3.56 19.39
CA ILE A 164 4.77 -4.44 20.54
C ILE A 164 4.73 -5.90 20.10
N PRO A 165 4.02 -6.29 19.01
CA PRO A 165 3.91 -7.69 18.62
C PRO A 165 5.24 -8.36 18.31
N HIS A 166 6.23 -7.60 17.82
CA HIS A 166 7.57 -8.11 17.51
C HIS A 166 8.59 -7.90 18.63
N GLY A 167 8.25 -7.11 19.67
CA GLY A 167 9.19 -6.73 20.72
C GLY A 167 10.34 -5.85 20.21
N LEU A 168 10.08 -5.01 19.19
CA LEU A 168 11.06 -4.14 18.59
C LEU A 168 10.94 -2.71 19.11
N GLU A 169 12.09 -2.07 19.32
CA GLU A 169 12.20 -0.65 19.65
C GLU A 169 13.40 -0.05 18.93
N ASN A 170 13.18 1.05 18.19
CA ASN A 170 14.20 1.75 17.39
C ASN A 170 15.03 0.81 16.51
N TRP A 171 14.37 -0.19 15.93
CA TRP A 171 15.01 -1.19 15.10
C TRP A 171 15.03 -0.74 13.63
N ARG A 172 16.23 -0.75 13.03
CA ARG A 172 16.40 -0.35 11.64
C ARG A 172 16.46 -1.58 10.74
N VAL A 173 15.58 -1.60 9.72
CA VAL A 173 15.55 -2.65 8.71
C VAL A 173 16.86 -2.64 7.91
N SER A 174 17.42 -3.83 7.62
CA SER A 174 18.53 -3.94 6.68
C SER A 174 18.15 -3.28 5.35
N PRO A 175 18.98 -2.35 4.84
CA PRO A 175 18.61 -1.58 3.64
C PRO A 175 18.56 -2.42 2.37
N ARG A 176 19.10 -3.65 2.39
CA ARG A 176 19.14 -4.55 1.24
C ARG A 176 18.87 -5.99 1.65
N ALA A 177 18.09 -6.70 0.84
CA ALA A 177 17.75 -8.10 1.06
C ALA A 177 18.55 -9.03 0.13
N GLN A 178 19.10 -10.11 0.70
CA GLN A 178 19.65 -11.22 -0.05
C GLN A 178 18.53 -12.26 -0.29
N PRO A 179 18.57 -13.05 -1.38
CA PRO A 179 19.65 -13.14 -2.40
C PRO A 179 19.56 -12.11 -3.54
N TRP A 180 18.55 -11.25 -3.58
CA TRP A 180 18.31 -10.36 -4.73
C TRP A 180 19.19 -9.10 -4.73
N ASP A 181 19.80 -8.76 -3.60
CA ASP A 181 20.54 -7.52 -3.40
C ASP A 181 19.72 -6.27 -3.80
N VAL A 182 18.46 -6.22 -3.36
CA VAL A 182 17.51 -5.14 -3.66
C VAL A 182 17.17 -4.31 -2.43
N PRO A 183 16.75 -3.05 -2.60
CA PRO A 183 16.36 -2.20 -1.49
C PRO A 183 15.14 -2.76 -0.74
N VAL A 184 15.19 -2.62 0.59
CA VAL A 184 14.10 -2.99 1.50
C VAL A 184 13.55 -1.74 2.14
N TYR A 185 12.24 -1.65 2.12
CA TYR A 185 11.44 -0.59 2.74
C TYR A 185 10.56 -1.20 3.83
N VAL A 186 10.13 -0.36 4.76
CA VAL A 186 9.18 -0.76 5.80
C VAL A 186 8.03 0.24 5.86
N GLU A 187 6.84 -0.27 6.12
CA GLU A 187 5.63 0.53 6.26
C GLU A 187 4.76 -0.04 7.40
N ASN A 188 3.95 0.82 8.00
CA ASN A 188 2.91 0.36 8.92
C ASN A 188 1.84 -0.45 8.18
N ASP A 189 1.33 -1.51 8.81
CA ASP A 189 0.36 -2.45 8.23
C ASP A 189 -0.97 -1.79 7.81
N ALA A 190 -1.52 -0.90 8.64
CA ALA A 190 -2.75 -0.17 8.28
C ALA A 190 -2.52 0.83 7.12
N ASN A 191 -1.34 1.44 7.05
CA ASN A 191 -0.93 2.25 5.92
C ASN A 191 -0.78 1.41 4.64
N CYS A 192 -0.26 0.19 4.75
CA CYS A 192 -0.23 -0.74 3.63
C CYS A 192 -1.63 -1.00 3.08
N CYS A 193 -2.63 -1.19 3.94
CA CYS A 193 -4.02 -1.35 3.47
C CYS A 193 -4.47 -0.16 2.62
N ALA A 194 -4.14 1.07 3.04
CA ALA A 194 -4.47 2.26 2.27
C ALA A 194 -3.73 2.32 0.92
N TRP A 195 -2.45 1.91 0.87
CA TRP A 195 -1.69 1.79 -0.38
C TRP A 195 -2.30 0.79 -1.36
N GLY A 196 -2.78 -0.36 -0.87
CA GLY A 196 -3.49 -1.35 -1.69
C GLY A 196 -4.74 -0.77 -2.35
N GLU A 197 -5.54 -0.03 -1.60
CA GLU A 197 -6.74 0.64 -2.11
C GLU A 197 -6.43 1.77 -3.12
N LEU A 198 -5.34 2.51 -2.92
CA LEU A 198 -4.87 3.51 -3.88
C LEU A 198 -4.44 2.88 -5.21
N MET A 199 -3.80 1.71 -5.17
CA MET A 199 -3.35 1.00 -6.36
C MET A 199 -4.50 0.56 -7.26
N VAL A 200 -5.64 0.15 -6.69
CA VAL A 200 -6.80 -0.37 -7.43
C VAL A 200 -7.63 0.72 -8.08
N HIS A 201 -7.63 1.91 -7.49
CA HIS A 201 -8.43 3.04 -7.96
C HIS A 201 -7.56 4.18 -8.52
N PRO A 202 -6.65 3.90 -9.46
CA PRO A 202 -5.70 4.89 -9.95
C PRO A 202 -6.37 6.08 -10.69
N ASN A 203 -7.61 5.91 -11.14
CA ASN A 203 -8.38 6.91 -11.91
C ASN A 203 -9.43 7.65 -11.08
N SER A 204 -9.57 7.37 -9.79
CA SER A 204 -10.63 7.95 -8.96
C SER A 204 -10.42 9.44 -8.58
N GLY A 205 -9.40 10.09 -9.14
CA GLY A 205 -9.09 11.49 -8.80
C GLY A 205 -8.51 11.64 -7.40
N ALA A 206 -8.55 12.86 -6.87
CA ALA A 206 -8.20 13.11 -5.46
C ALA A 206 -9.34 12.57 -4.58
N VAL A 207 -9.14 11.41 -3.97
CA VAL A 207 -10.14 10.72 -3.14
C VAL A 207 -9.67 10.75 -1.71
N ASP A 208 -10.60 11.10 -0.81
CA ASP A 208 -10.38 11.03 0.63
C ASP A 208 -11.04 9.75 1.16
N PHE A 209 -10.30 8.92 1.85
CA PHE A 209 -10.83 7.72 2.49
C PHE A 209 -10.02 7.31 3.73
N LEU A 210 -10.64 6.47 4.55
CA LEU A 210 -9.98 5.78 5.65
C LEU A 210 -9.91 4.29 5.35
N SER A 211 -8.78 3.65 5.56
CA SER A 211 -8.70 2.20 5.75
C SER A 211 -8.68 1.89 7.24
N VAL A 212 -9.45 0.90 7.65
CA VAL A 212 -9.53 0.43 9.05
C VAL A 212 -9.11 -1.02 9.04
N LEU A 213 -7.87 -1.26 9.46
CA LEU A 213 -7.35 -2.60 9.66
C LEU A 213 -7.77 -3.08 11.05
N MET A 214 -8.46 -4.20 11.12
CA MET A 214 -8.77 -4.90 12.36
C MET A 214 -8.22 -6.31 12.25
N GLU A 215 -7.48 -6.76 13.26
CA GLU A 215 -6.91 -8.09 13.32
C GLU A 215 -7.13 -8.71 14.69
N PHE A 216 -7.77 -9.87 14.72
CA PHE A 216 -7.80 -10.69 15.92
C PHE A 216 -6.41 -11.23 16.21
N GLN A 217 -5.93 -10.96 17.39
CA GLN A 217 -4.63 -11.41 17.85
C GLN A 217 -4.70 -12.87 18.34
N GLU A 218 -3.69 -13.66 17.99
CA GLU A 218 -3.50 -14.97 18.58
C GLU A 218 -2.79 -14.83 19.93
N GLU A 219 -3.12 -15.71 20.88
CA GLU A 219 -2.45 -15.75 22.16
C GLU A 219 -0.93 -15.88 22.01
N ASN A 220 -0.20 -14.93 22.57
CA ASN A 220 1.26 -14.99 22.62
C ASN A 220 1.74 -15.09 24.09
N PRO A 221 1.99 -16.30 24.61
CA PRO A 221 2.34 -16.51 26.00
C PRO A 221 3.60 -15.77 26.47
N ARG A 222 4.46 -15.36 25.54
CA ARG A 222 5.72 -14.66 25.88
C ARG A 222 5.55 -13.16 26.01
N LEU A 223 4.62 -12.56 25.29
CA LEU A 223 4.45 -11.11 25.30
C LEU A 223 3.61 -10.63 26.50
N GLN A 224 2.94 -11.52 27.24
CA GLN A 224 1.99 -11.15 28.31
C GLN A 224 1.01 -10.04 27.89
N GLN A 225 0.69 -10.00 26.59
CA GLN A 225 -0.04 -8.90 25.92
C GLN A 225 -1.08 -9.47 24.97
N ASP A 226 -1.87 -10.44 25.48
CA ASP A 226 -3.05 -10.86 24.74
C ASP A 226 -4.06 -9.73 24.81
N ILE A 227 -4.19 -9.00 23.70
CA ILE A 227 -5.10 -7.85 23.60
C ILE A 227 -6.37 -8.18 22.80
N GLY A 228 -6.56 -9.45 22.43
CA GLY A 228 -7.73 -9.97 21.73
C GLY A 228 -7.85 -9.45 20.28
N ILE A 229 -7.81 -8.15 20.07
CA ILE A 229 -7.92 -7.51 18.76
C ILE A 229 -7.09 -6.23 18.71
N SER A 230 -6.48 -5.95 17.54
CA SER A 230 -5.82 -4.69 17.26
C SER A 230 -6.51 -3.94 16.13
N THR A 231 -6.40 -2.62 16.17
CA THR A 231 -6.93 -1.73 15.12
C THR A 231 -5.94 -0.63 14.77
N GLY A 232 -5.78 -0.38 13.47
CA GLY A 232 -5.03 0.73 12.91
C GLY A 232 -5.78 1.39 11.75
N PHE A 233 -5.46 2.64 11.47
CA PHE A 233 -6.07 3.41 10.38
C PHE A 233 -5.01 3.82 9.35
N GLY A 234 -5.33 3.71 8.07
CA GLY A 234 -4.63 4.41 7.01
C GLY A 234 -5.47 5.61 6.56
N VAL A 235 -4.89 6.80 6.62
CA VAL A 235 -5.59 8.07 6.31
C VAL A 235 -5.15 8.55 4.93
N VAL A 236 -6.09 8.68 4.00
CA VAL A 236 -5.81 9.18 2.65
C VAL A 236 -6.54 10.51 2.45
N ILE A 237 -5.78 11.54 2.05
CA ILE A 237 -6.28 12.89 1.79
C ILE A 237 -5.78 13.33 0.41
N ASN A 238 -6.70 13.78 -0.45
CA ASN A 238 -6.40 14.17 -1.83
C ASN A 238 -5.65 13.08 -2.61
N GLY A 239 -6.04 11.82 -2.41
CA GLY A 239 -5.42 10.68 -3.09
C GLY A 239 -3.98 10.39 -2.68
N SER A 240 -3.54 10.88 -1.53
CA SER A 240 -2.21 10.65 -0.97
C SER A 240 -2.31 10.20 0.48
N LEU A 241 -1.51 9.20 0.85
CA LEU A 241 -1.44 8.75 2.24
C LEU A 241 -0.91 9.88 3.14
N TYR A 242 -1.59 10.13 4.24
CA TYR A 242 -1.25 11.14 5.21
C TYR A 242 -0.54 10.50 6.41
N TYR A 243 0.73 10.79 6.57
CA TYR A 243 1.56 10.24 7.65
C TYR A 243 1.53 11.05 8.94
N GLY A 244 1.04 12.30 8.89
CA GLY A 244 1.25 13.25 9.97
C GLY A 244 2.70 13.75 10.06
N GLN A 245 2.98 14.61 11.03
CA GLN A 245 4.32 15.17 11.19
C GLN A 245 5.31 14.17 11.80
N ALA A 246 4.82 13.29 12.68
CA ALA A 246 5.61 12.31 13.42
C ALA A 246 5.41 10.88 12.93
N PHE A 247 4.87 10.67 11.74
CA PHE A 247 4.55 9.34 11.16
C PHE A 247 3.61 8.49 12.02
N ASN A 248 2.79 9.10 12.84
CA ASN A 248 1.84 8.44 13.74
C ASN A 248 0.37 8.69 13.37
N SER A 249 0.11 9.20 12.18
CA SER A 249 -1.27 9.33 11.70
C SER A 249 -1.89 7.96 11.56
N GLY A 250 -3.10 7.79 12.09
CA GLY A 250 -3.83 6.54 12.03
C GLY A 250 -3.62 5.60 13.20
N GLU A 251 -2.73 5.92 14.11
CA GLU A 251 -2.62 5.17 15.37
C GLU A 251 -3.88 5.33 16.21
N PHE A 252 -4.56 4.21 16.43
CA PHE A 252 -5.81 4.20 17.15
C PHE A 252 -5.59 4.02 18.65
N LYS A 253 -6.21 4.89 19.40
CA LYS A 253 -6.44 4.72 20.84
C LYS A 253 -7.77 5.36 21.19
N SER A 254 -8.65 4.61 21.83
CA SER A 254 -10.00 5.08 22.18
C SER A 254 -9.97 6.24 23.18
N ALA A 255 -10.91 7.15 23.04
CA ALA A 255 -11.16 8.21 24.03
C ALA A 255 -11.60 7.64 25.39
N LEU A 256 -12.06 6.39 25.45
CA LEU A 256 -12.45 5.69 26.67
C LEU A 256 -11.30 4.84 27.26
N TRP A 257 -10.14 4.83 26.63
CA TRP A 257 -8.98 4.08 27.08
C TRP A 257 -8.54 4.50 28.50
N THR A 258 -8.14 3.56 29.30
CA THR A 258 -7.59 3.77 30.64
C THR A 258 -6.16 3.24 30.75
N ARG A 259 -5.37 3.81 31.68
CA ARG A 259 -3.96 3.41 31.88
C ARG A 259 -3.76 1.96 32.31
N ASN A 260 -4.82 1.30 32.76
CA ASN A 260 -4.76 -0.10 33.21
C ASN A 260 -4.85 -1.08 32.03
N ASN A 261 -5.32 -0.61 30.87
CA ASN A 261 -5.47 -1.45 29.68
C ASN A 261 -4.19 -1.41 28.82
N LYS A 262 -3.76 -2.59 28.40
CA LYS A 262 -2.71 -2.77 27.38
C LYS A 262 -3.29 -2.64 25.97
N SER A 263 -4.57 -2.97 25.83
CA SER A 263 -5.35 -2.79 24.59
C SER A 263 -5.53 -1.32 24.21
N GLN A 264 -6.14 -1.08 23.07
CA GLN A 264 -6.39 0.26 22.52
C GLN A 264 -7.74 0.86 22.97
N VAL A 265 -8.56 0.12 23.71
CA VAL A 265 -9.96 0.47 24.04
C VAL A 265 -10.19 0.57 25.54
N GLY A 266 -11.38 1.03 25.94
CA GLY A 266 -11.81 1.12 27.32
C GLY A 266 -12.26 -0.21 27.93
N ILE A 267 -12.59 -1.20 27.12
CA ILE A 267 -12.96 -2.56 27.57
C ILE A 267 -11.77 -3.20 28.27
N PRO A 268 -11.94 -3.79 29.47
CA PRO A 268 -10.85 -4.47 30.18
C PRO A 268 -10.22 -5.59 29.34
N ASP A 269 -8.88 -5.68 29.36
CA ASP A 269 -8.12 -6.64 28.57
C ASP A 269 -8.57 -8.09 28.80
N GLU A 270 -8.90 -8.45 30.03
CA GLU A 270 -9.39 -9.79 30.40
C GLU A 270 -10.70 -10.17 29.68
N GLN A 271 -11.55 -9.18 29.40
CA GLN A 271 -12.78 -9.41 28.63
C GLN A 271 -12.49 -9.52 27.14
N LEU A 272 -11.53 -8.72 26.62
CA LEU A 272 -11.17 -8.74 25.20
C LEU A 272 -10.58 -10.07 24.74
N LEU A 273 -9.99 -10.87 25.63
CA LEU A 273 -9.50 -12.22 25.29
C LEU A 273 -10.60 -13.12 24.72
N GLY A 274 -11.85 -12.94 25.17
CA GLY A 274 -13.00 -13.71 24.68
C GLY A 274 -13.70 -13.12 23.44
N ILE A 275 -13.13 -12.10 22.80
CA ILE A 275 -13.83 -11.34 21.74
C ILE A 275 -14.20 -12.18 20.51
N ARG A 276 -13.47 -13.24 20.22
CA ARG A 276 -13.76 -14.13 19.07
C ARG A 276 -15.01 -14.99 19.31
N GLU A 277 -15.20 -15.44 20.53
CA GLU A 277 -16.24 -16.39 20.93
C GLU A 277 -17.49 -15.70 21.50
N ASN A 278 -17.35 -14.44 21.94
CA ASN A 278 -18.43 -13.70 22.60
C ASN A 278 -18.90 -12.50 21.76
N GLN A 279 -20.10 -12.64 21.22
CA GLN A 279 -20.72 -11.63 20.35
C GLN A 279 -20.99 -10.30 21.08
N ASP A 280 -21.30 -10.32 22.38
CA ASP A 280 -21.59 -9.10 23.14
C ASP A 280 -20.30 -8.28 23.34
N ILE A 281 -19.17 -8.94 23.59
CA ILE A 281 -17.85 -8.28 23.70
C ILE A 281 -17.45 -7.68 22.34
N LEU A 282 -17.68 -8.42 21.25
CA LEU A 282 -17.44 -7.91 19.90
C LEU A 282 -18.31 -6.69 19.59
N ASP A 283 -19.57 -6.72 19.99
CA ASP A 283 -20.48 -5.59 19.80
C ASP A 283 -20.07 -4.35 20.58
N ASP A 284 -19.65 -4.52 21.81
CA ASP A 284 -19.17 -3.43 22.66
C ASP A 284 -17.89 -2.83 22.07
N TYR A 285 -16.94 -3.68 21.61
CA TYR A 285 -15.75 -3.24 20.92
C TYR A 285 -16.05 -2.46 19.63
N LEU A 286 -16.91 -3.01 18.77
CA LEU A 286 -17.30 -2.34 17.52
C LEU A 286 -18.06 -1.04 17.81
N THR A 287 -18.91 -1.02 18.83
CA THR A 287 -19.63 0.20 19.23
C THR A 287 -18.64 1.28 19.68
N GLU A 288 -17.66 0.94 20.52
CA GLU A 288 -16.62 1.86 20.96
C GLU A 288 -15.78 2.36 19.78
N LEU A 289 -15.34 1.47 18.90
CA LEU A 289 -14.61 1.84 17.69
C LEU A 289 -15.40 2.82 16.81
N LEU A 290 -16.66 2.53 16.53
CA LEU A 290 -17.54 3.39 15.73
C LEU A 290 -17.79 4.75 16.39
N MET A 291 -17.91 4.79 17.72
CA MET A 291 -18.02 6.04 18.47
C MET A 291 -16.76 6.93 18.28
N ASN A 292 -15.58 6.32 18.26
CA ASN A 292 -14.31 7.03 18.00
C ASN A 292 -14.12 7.41 16.53
N LEU A 293 -14.64 6.63 15.60
CA LEU A 293 -14.62 6.94 14.17
C LEU A 293 -15.56 8.11 13.81
N SER A 294 -16.68 8.25 14.50
CA SER A 294 -17.70 9.26 14.18
C SER A 294 -17.14 10.69 14.06
N PRO A 295 -16.37 11.24 15.02
CA PRO A 295 -15.78 12.57 14.88
C PRO A 295 -14.74 12.65 13.74
N ILE A 296 -13.96 11.59 13.52
CA ILE A 296 -12.96 11.55 12.43
C ILE A 296 -13.67 11.64 11.08
N VAL A 297 -14.70 10.82 10.88
CA VAL A 297 -15.49 10.82 9.67
C VAL A 297 -16.22 12.15 9.45
N SER A 298 -16.72 12.78 10.53
CA SER A 298 -17.39 14.09 10.45
C SER A 298 -16.44 15.20 10.03
N VAL A 299 -15.19 15.19 10.53
CA VAL A 299 -14.17 16.22 10.21
C VAL A 299 -13.57 15.98 8.83
N MET A 300 -13.26 14.74 8.49
CA MET A 300 -12.58 14.37 7.26
C MET A 300 -13.55 14.29 6.07
N SER A 301 -14.82 13.95 6.32
CA SER A 301 -15.85 13.71 5.30
C SER A 301 -15.39 12.78 4.16
N PRO A 302 -14.88 11.58 4.49
CA PRO A 302 -14.30 10.68 3.49
C PRO A 302 -15.39 10.11 2.59
N GLN A 303 -15.02 9.78 1.35
CA GLN A 303 -15.95 9.13 0.41
C GLN A 303 -16.27 7.69 0.83
N ARG A 304 -15.33 7.03 1.52
CA ARG A 304 -15.48 5.65 2.01
C ARG A 304 -14.61 5.38 3.23
N VAL A 305 -15.05 4.41 4.02
CA VAL A 305 -14.28 3.77 5.10
C VAL A 305 -14.11 2.31 4.70
N VAL A 306 -12.88 1.89 4.43
CA VAL A 306 -12.55 0.56 3.91
C VAL A 306 -12.14 -0.35 5.06
N LEU A 307 -12.87 -1.43 5.26
CA LEU A 307 -12.61 -2.43 6.29
C LEU A 307 -11.60 -3.47 5.77
N CYS A 308 -10.50 -3.62 6.47
CA CYS A 308 -9.37 -4.48 6.11
C CYS A 308 -9.14 -5.57 7.18
N GLY A 309 -8.36 -6.58 6.83
CA GLY A 309 -8.10 -7.71 7.72
C GLY A 309 -9.38 -8.45 8.09
N ASP A 310 -9.48 -8.86 9.35
CA ASP A 310 -10.69 -9.52 9.91
C ASP A 310 -11.91 -8.59 9.89
N GLY A 311 -11.69 -7.27 9.96
CA GLY A 311 -12.74 -6.25 9.90
C GLY A 311 -13.61 -6.33 8.66
N ARG A 312 -13.09 -6.85 7.56
CA ARG A 312 -13.82 -7.07 6.33
C ARG A 312 -15.06 -7.95 6.51
N ASN A 313 -14.94 -8.97 7.35
CA ASN A 313 -16.01 -9.92 7.64
C ASN A 313 -17.02 -9.36 8.65
N LEU A 314 -16.68 -8.26 9.33
CA LEU A 314 -17.52 -7.62 10.33
C LEU A 314 -18.49 -6.58 9.75
N LEU A 315 -18.44 -6.31 8.45
CA LEU A 315 -19.32 -5.32 7.80
C LEU A 315 -20.82 -5.53 8.08
N PRO A 316 -21.40 -6.76 8.03
CA PRO A 316 -22.82 -6.95 8.36
C PRO A 316 -23.13 -6.57 9.81
N ARG A 317 -22.20 -6.86 10.74
CA ARG A 317 -22.38 -6.52 12.15
C ARG A 317 -22.24 -5.02 12.41
N ILE A 318 -21.26 -4.38 11.78
CA ILE A 318 -21.07 -2.92 11.80
C ILE A 318 -22.35 -2.23 11.29
N SER A 319 -22.90 -2.68 10.17
CA SER A 319 -24.16 -2.13 9.60
C SER A 319 -25.32 -2.25 10.59
N TYR A 320 -25.47 -3.40 11.23
CA TYR A 320 -26.48 -3.61 12.27
C TYR A 320 -26.32 -2.65 13.46
N LEU A 321 -25.10 -2.47 13.98
CA LEU A 321 -24.81 -1.58 15.10
C LEU A 321 -25.04 -0.10 14.75
N LEU A 322 -24.69 0.31 13.53
CA LEU A 322 -24.97 1.65 13.04
C LEU A 322 -26.47 1.96 13.00
N GLU A 323 -27.29 1.01 12.61
CA GLU A 323 -28.76 1.17 12.57
C GLU A 323 -29.41 1.08 13.95
N SER A 324 -28.96 0.15 14.80
CA SER A 324 -29.64 -0.18 16.06
C SER A 324 -29.15 0.63 17.27
N ARG A 325 -27.84 0.93 17.34
CA ARG A 325 -27.24 1.58 18.53
C ARG A 325 -26.70 2.99 18.28
N LEU A 326 -26.35 3.32 17.03
CA LEU A 326 -25.60 4.53 16.67
C LEU A 326 -26.26 5.38 15.61
N SER A 327 -27.52 5.15 15.28
CA SER A 327 -28.27 5.87 14.24
C SER A 327 -28.21 7.38 14.41
N ASP A 328 -28.33 7.87 15.66
CA ASP A 328 -28.35 9.31 15.97
C ASP A 328 -26.96 9.96 15.83
N ARG A 329 -25.88 9.21 15.97
CA ARG A 329 -24.50 9.73 15.88
C ARG A 329 -23.99 9.85 14.45
N PHE A 330 -24.52 9.04 13.56
CA PHE A 330 -24.15 9.01 12.15
C PHE A 330 -25.24 9.56 11.22
N ILE A 331 -26.15 10.42 11.74
CA ILE A 331 -27.32 10.95 11.00
C ILE A 331 -26.92 11.58 9.64
N GLY A 332 -25.79 12.29 9.57
CA GLY A 332 -25.28 12.82 8.31
C GLY A 332 -24.60 11.78 7.41
N LEU A 333 -24.22 10.63 7.96
CA LEU A 333 -23.39 9.59 7.33
C LEU A 333 -24.17 8.31 7.09
N ALA A 334 -25.17 7.99 7.94
CA ALA A 334 -26.15 6.92 7.69
C ALA A 334 -26.99 7.17 6.41
N ALA A 335 -27.10 8.44 6.01
CA ALA A 335 -27.65 8.81 4.70
C ALA A 335 -26.74 8.40 3.52
N GLN A 336 -25.45 8.18 3.75
CA GLN A 336 -24.51 7.64 2.77
C GLN A 336 -24.49 6.09 2.87
N ARG A 337 -25.57 5.45 2.38
CA ARG A 337 -25.57 4.00 2.19
C ARG A 337 -24.32 3.61 1.41
N GLY A 338 -23.42 2.82 2.05
CA GLY A 338 -22.19 2.35 1.42
C GLY A 338 -20.92 3.12 1.85
N LEU A 339 -20.96 3.95 2.89
CA LEU A 339 -19.75 4.57 3.45
C LEU A 339 -18.73 3.50 3.90
N PHE A 340 -19.18 2.48 4.64
CA PHE A 340 -18.36 1.35 5.03
C PHE A 340 -18.37 0.29 3.93
N GLN A 341 -17.19 -0.09 3.47
CA GLN A 341 -16.99 -1.06 2.40
C GLN A 341 -15.92 -2.08 2.79
N PRO A 342 -16.06 -3.35 2.40
CA PRO A 342 -14.98 -4.30 2.60
C PRO A 342 -13.87 -4.04 1.59
N SER A 343 -12.61 -4.18 1.99
CA SER A 343 -11.50 -4.18 1.05
C SER A 343 -11.64 -5.32 0.03
N ILE A 344 -11.26 -5.06 -1.20
CA ILE A 344 -11.28 -6.05 -2.28
C ILE A 344 -10.14 -7.06 -2.20
N HIS A 345 -9.06 -6.76 -1.46
CA HIS A 345 -7.84 -7.58 -1.41
C HIS A 345 -7.90 -8.77 -0.44
N ALA A 346 -9.05 -9.03 0.15
CA ALA A 346 -9.25 -10.11 1.11
C ALA A 346 -8.20 -10.11 2.24
N GLN A 347 -7.61 -11.27 2.53
CA GLN A 347 -6.63 -11.43 3.64
C GLN A 347 -5.20 -10.98 3.29
N HIS A 348 -4.93 -10.58 2.03
CA HIS A 348 -3.60 -10.14 1.60
C HIS A 348 -3.46 -8.62 1.49
N ASN A 349 -4.36 -7.87 2.12
CA ASN A 349 -4.40 -6.40 2.04
C ASN A 349 -3.05 -5.74 2.33
N VAL A 350 -2.40 -6.17 3.42
CA VAL A 350 -1.14 -5.58 3.89
C VAL A 350 -0.02 -5.89 2.89
N ALA A 351 0.13 -7.16 2.48
CA ALA A 351 1.17 -7.56 1.53
C ALA A 351 0.99 -6.91 0.16
N ILE A 352 -0.25 -6.86 -0.35
CA ILE A 352 -0.56 -6.18 -1.63
C ILE A 352 -0.25 -4.68 -1.51
N GLY A 353 -0.63 -4.06 -0.41
CA GLY A 353 -0.37 -2.65 -0.19
C GLY A 353 1.10 -2.32 0.00
N ALA A 354 1.87 -3.19 0.64
CA ALA A 354 3.31 -3.05 0.77
C ALA A 354 4.00 -3.05 -0.61
N ALA A 355 3.69 -4.01 -1.49
CA ALA A 355 4.18 -4.01 -2.87
C ALA A 355 3.61 -2.81 -3.67
N GLY A 356 2.33 -2.51 -3.48
CA GLY A 356 1.63 -1.38 -4.11
C GLY A 356 2.24 -0.03 -3.77
N ARG A 357 2.74 0.15 -2.54
CA ARG A 357 3.47 1.35 -2.15
C ARG A 357 4.68 1.59 -3.06
N LEU A 358 5.52 0.58 -3.30
CA LEU A 358 6.69 0.71 -4.18
C LEU A 358 6.26 1.03 -5.61
N LEU A 359 5.22 0.37 -6.07
CA LEU A 359 4.68 0.59 -7.40
C LEU A 359 4.10 2.01 -7.56
N GLU A 360 3.28 2.48 -6.62
CA GLU A 360 2.70 3.83 -6.67
C GLU A 360 3.77 4.92 -6.56
N THR A 361 4.76 4.76 -5.66
CA THR A 361 5.85 5.73 -5.52
C THR A 361 6.73 5.79 -6.76
N LEU A 362 6.97 4.67 -7.44
CA LEU A 362 7.71 4.65 -8.71
C LEU A 362 7.01 5.48 -9.80
N PHE A 363 5.68 5.43 -9.86
CA PHE A 363 4.89 6.18 -10.86
C PHE A 363 4.45 7.58 -10.37
N ASP A 364 4.81 7.99 -9.15
CA ASP A 364 4.46 9.31 -8.65
C ASP A 364 5.34 10.39 -9.30
N GLN A 365 4.81 11.61 -9.27
CA GLN A 365 5.49 12.75 -9.85
C GLN A 365 6.55 13.29 -8.88
N PRO A 366 7.77 13.61 -9.36
CA PRO A 366 8.74 14.27 -8.53
C PRO A 366 8.20 15.64 -8.07
N ARG A 367 8.30 15.93 -6.78
CA ARG A 367 7.77 17.16 -6.18
C ARG A 367 8.91 18.08 -5.77
N ILE A 368 8.87 19.36 -6.19
CA ILE A 368 9.86 20.37 -5.78
C ILE A 368 9.73 20.63 -4.27
N GLY A 369 10.86 20.57 -3.55
CA GLY A 369 10.92 20.94 -2.12
C GLY A 369 10.50 19.85 -1.14
N ARG A 370 10.21 18.63 -1.58
CA ARG A 370 9.90 17.51 -0.71
C ARG A 370 11.01 16.45 -0.70
N SER A 371 12.23 16.85 -0.34
CA SER A 371 13.30 15.88 -0.02
C SER A 371 13.05 15.09 1.27
N ARG A 372 11.90 15.28 1.92
CA ARG A 372 11.60 14.60 3.19
C ARG A 372 11.13 13.15 3.04
N TYR A 373 10.78 12.67 1.84
CA TYR A 373 10.14 11.36 1.70
C TYR A 373 10.55 10.68 0.39
N GLU A 374 11.84 10.42 0.22
CA GLU A 374 12.31 9.44 -0.75
C GLU A 374 11.99 8.03 -0.21
N MET A 375 10.73 7.65 -0.26
CA MET A 375 10.23 6.45 0.41
C MET A 375 10.00 5.28 -0.55
N GLY A 376 10.68 5.24 -1.67
CA GLY A 376 10.47 4.19 -2.66
C GLY A 376 11.61 4.04 -3.66
N VAL A 377 11.49 3.06 -4.52
CA VAL A 377 12.39 2.83 -5.65
C VAL A 377 12.15 3.92 -6.69
N ASP A 378 13.22 4.53 -7.19
CA ASP A 378 13.14 5.50 -8.28
C ASP A 378 13.45 4.88 -9.66
N TRP A 379 13.11 5.62 -10.72
CA TRP A 379 13.34 5.15 -12.08
C TRP A 379 14.83 5.09 -12.47
N GLU A 380 15.69 5.89 -11.85
CA GLU A 380 17.14 5.84 -12.12
C GLU A 380 17.69 4.49 -11.66
N TYR A 381 17.40 4.09 -10.43
CA TYR A 381 17.78 2.78 -9.90
C TYR A 381 17.22 1.63 -10.77
N VAL A 382 15.92 1.68 -11.14
CA VAL A 382 15.26 0.62 -11.89
C VAL A 382 15.85 0.50 -13.30
N LEU A 383 16.16 1.62 -13.96
CA LEU A 383 16.77 1.65 -15.28
C LEU A 383 18.20 1.13 -15.25
N ASP A 384 19.03 1.62 -14.33
CA ASP A 384 20.44 1.22 -14.24
C ASP A 384 20.58 -0.29 -14.00
N ARG A 385 19.64 -0.87 -13.26
CA ARG A 385 19.72 -2.27 -12.87
C ARG A 385 19.10 -3.25 -13.87
N PHE A 386 18.03 -2.87 -14.55
CA PHE A 386 17.19 -3.79 -15.33
C PHE A 386 17.10 -3.44 -16.81
N SER A 387 17.67 -2.32 -17.28
CA SER A 387 17.73 -2.02 -18.71
C SER A 387 18.59 -3.06 -19.43
N VAL A 388 18.15 -3.44 -20.64
CA VAL A 388 18.94 -4.34 -21.48
C VAL A 388 20.27 -3.66 -21.84
N PRO A 389 21.45 -4.31 -21.71
CA PRO A 389 22.73 -3.74 -22.11
C PRO A 389 22.71 -3.40 -23.61
N GLY A 390 22.78 -2.12 -23.93
CA GLY A 390 22.75 -1.61 -25.30
C GLY A 390 22.16 -0.19 -25.43
N SER A 391 21.49 0.29 -24.41
CA SER A 391 20.98 1.65 -24.33
C SER A 391 21.84 2.49 -23.35
N GLU A 392 22.97 3.02 -23.81
CA GLU A 392 23.59 4.14 -23.12
C GLU A 392 22.61 5.31 -23.21
N LEU A 393 21.94 5.60 -22.11
CA LEU A 393 21.11 6.80 -21.98
C LEU A 393 22.03 8.02 -21.94
N VAL A 394 22.25 8.64 -23.08
CA VAL A 394 22.91 9.95 -23.24
C VAL A 394 21.96 11.08 -22.85
#